data_b6e837204fde7620b8693f35b31473a1
#
_entry.id   b6e837204fde7620b8693f35b31473a1
#
_cell.length_a   1.000
_cell.length_b   1.000
_cell.length_c   1.000
_cell.angle_alpha   90.00
_cell.angle_beta   90.00
_cell.angle_gamma   90.00
#
_symmetry.space_group_name_H-M   'P 1'
#
loop_
_entity.id
_entity.type
_entity.pdbx_description
1 polymer ?
#
loop_
_entity_poly.entity_id
_entity_poly.type
_entity_poly.pdbx_seq_one_letter_code
_entity_poly.pdbx_strand_id
1 'polypeptide(L)'
;MRLKKSAEESDYATELVAGLKIASPCSMNFDDMKQTEESYKRFCQDCSKNVFDVASMSREQVAQLVEESFRKDGTMPCMRLYRRTDGTVITDDCPVGLRRVRNFYRRLKATAAALAAFFLGTLPAEADSPRMGRPLADNRFKLRRMGDVCPPNWAKLAANKPEIKKLQDELAVLEKESKPGSVSDTTKKVRLQLKLVQAANQAGQGNYALEVLEQAIVVARQSGNKSLLAEVLQEKLKTMDLLKIVDKSSVQAELDGLKKVRK
;
A
#
# COMPACT_ATOMS: atom_id res chain seq x y z
N MET A 1 -7.40 -23.34 7.06
CA MET A 1 -7.73 -22.18 6.22
C MET A 1 -7.10 -20.85 6.67
N ARG A 2 -6.89 -20.59 7.97
CA ARG A 2 -6.22 -19.36 8.48
C ARG A 2 -4.75 -19.17 8.05
N LEU A 3 -3.97 -20.24 7.93
CA LEU A 3 -2.53 -20.16 7.59
C LEU A 3 -2.26 -19.71 6.13
N LYS A 4 -3.14 -20.07 5.19
CA LYS A 4 -3.00 -19.61 3.79
C LYS A 4 -3.28 -18.11 3.64
N LYS A 5 -4.26 -17.57 4.38
CA LYS A 5 -4.62 -16.16 4.30
C LYS A 5 -3.50 -15.26 4.82
N SER A 6 -2.83 -15.65 5.92
CA SER A 6 -1.69 -14.89 6.48
C SER A 6 -0.45 -14.87 5.55
N ALA A 7 -0.18 -15.95 4.81
CA ALA A 7 0.93 -15.99 3.86
C ALA A 7 0.67 -15.08 2.64
N GLU A 8 -0.54 -15.09 2.10
CA GLU A 8 -0.92 -14.23 0.97
C GLU A 8 -0.91 -12.74 1.34
N GLU A 9 -1.34 -12.38 2.56
CA GLU A 9 -1.26 -11.01 3.07
C GLU A 9 0.19 -10.55 3.24
N SER A 10 1.07 -11.42 3.72
CA SER A 10 2.51 -11.13 3.87
C SER A 10 3.20 -10.94 2.51
N ASP A 11 2.86 -11.76 1.51
CA ASP A 11 3.40 -11.64 0.16
C ASP A 11 2.92 -10.34 -0.51
N TYR A 12 1.65 -10.00 -0.37
CA TYR A 12 1.08 -8.74 -0.85
C TYR A 12 1.77 -7.52 -0.23
N ALA A 13 1.89 -7.48 1.10
CA ALA A 13 2.57 -6.39 1.79
C ALA A 13 4.05 -6.27 1.36
N THR A 14 4.72 -7.39 1.13
CA THR A 14 6.11 -7.42 0.65
C THR A 14 6.23 -6.79 -0.73
N GLU A 15 5.35 -7.14 -1.66
CA GLU A 15 5.37 -6.60 -3.02
C GLU A 15 4.99 -5.12 -3.06
N LEU A 16 3.97 -4.72 -2.28
CA LEU A 16 3.56 -3.32 -2.16
C LEU A 16 4.74 -2.47 -1.66
N VAL A 17 5.39 -2.87 -0.55
CA VAL A 17 6.52 -2.14 0.03
C VAL A 17 7.71 -2.08 -0.94
N ALA A 18 8.01 -3.16 -1.66
CA ALA A 18 9.07 -3.17 -2.67
C ALA A 18 8.81 -2.18 -3.81
N GLY A 19 7.53 -2.00 -4.17
CA GLY A 19 7.08 -1.09 -5.23
C GLY A 19 7.06 0.39 -4.85
N LEU A 20 7.13 0.76 -3.56
CA LEU A 20 7.04 2.16 -3.10
C LEU A 20 8.14 3.03 -3.73
N LYS A 21 7.78 4.20 -4.22
CA LYS A 21 8.73 5.20 -4.78
C LYS A 21 8.36 6.57 -4.25
N ILE A 22 9.36 7.42 -4.04
CA ILE A 22 9.12 8.83 -3.71
C ILE A 22 8.83 9.60 -5.00
N ALA A 23 7.64 10.20 -5.06
CA ALA A 23 7.20 11.05 -6.17
C ALA A 23 7.80 12.46 -6.07
N SER A 24 7.67 13.04 -4.87
CA SER A 24 8.12 14.40 -4.59
C SER A 24 9.09 14.37 -3.41
N PRO A 25 10.42 14.47 -3.66
CA PRO A 25 11.40 14.48 -2.58
C PRO A 25 11.26 15.72 -1.69
N CYS A 26 11.39 15.54 -0.37
CA CYS A 26 11.41 16.57 0.63
C CYS A 26 12.85 16.84 1.10
N SER A 27 13.21 18.12 1.24
CA SER A 27 14.54 18.54 1.72
C SER A 27 14.63 18.59 3.26
N MET A 28 13.49 18.55 3.95
CA MET A 28 13.45 18.63 5.41
C MET A 28 14.10 17.43 6.08
N ASN A 29 14.68 17.65 7.24
CA ASN A 29 15.24 16.56 8.04
C ASN A 29 14.17 15.99 8.98
N PHE A 30 13.95 14.67 8.94
CA PHE A 30 12.98 13.99 9.80
C PHE A 30 13.26 14.21 11.29
N ASP A 31 14.54 14.27 11.68
CA ASP A 31 14.94 14.39 13.08
C ASP A 31 14.59 15.76 13.70
N ASP A 32 14.41 16.79 12.85
CA ASP A 32 14.04 18.15 13.27
C ASP A 32 12.52 18.38 13.31
N MET A 33 11.72 17.40 12.84
CA MET A 33 10.28 17.50 12.84
C MET A 33 9.67 17.28 14.24
N LYS A 34 8.49 17.84 14.47
CA LYS A 34 7.77 17.69 15.73
C LYS A 34 7.44 16.23 16.01
N GLN A 35 7.84 15.75 17.18
CA GLN A 35 7.52 14.39 17.63
C GLN A 35 6.02 14.24 17.86
N THR A 36 5.48 13.07 17.54
CA THR A 36 4.14 12.62 17.86
C THR A 36 4.20 11.54 18.93
N GLU A 37 3.06 11.03 19.37
CA GLU A 37 2.99 9.93 20.35
C GLU A 37 3.63 8.65 19.80
N GLU A 38 3.51 8.42 18.48
CA GLU A 38 4.12 7.25 17.84
C GLU A 38 5.56 7.54 17.42
N SER A 39 6.49 6.66 17.78
CA SER A 39 7.93 6.81 17.51
C SER A 39 8.29 6.81 16.02
N TYR A 40 7.46 6.16 15.19
CA TYR A 40 7.65 6.06 13.74
C TYR A 40 7.02 7.20 12.93
N LYS A 41 6.34 8.16 13.61
CA LYS A 41 5.61 9.24 12.97
C LYS A 41 6.08 10.59 13.49
N ARG A 42 6.20 11.58 12.63
CA ARG A 42 6.50 12.96 12.97
C ARG A 42 5.65 13.91 12.15
N PHE A 43 5.43 15.11 12.67
CA PHE A 43 4.67 16.15 11.98
C PHE A 43 5.62 17.18 11.37
N CYS A 44 5.55 17.35 10.05
CA CYS A 44 6.27 18.38 9.32
C CYS A 44 5.47 19.69 9.38
N GLN A 45 6.08 20.74 9.94
CA GLN A 45 5.42 22.05 10.05
C GLN A 45 5.37 22.80 8.72
N ASP A 46 6.32 22.54 7.81
CA ASP A 46 6.40 23.22 6.52
C ASP A 46 5.27 22.83 5.57
N CYS A 47 4.97 21.54 5.45
CA CYS A 47 3.90 21.04 4.57
C CYS A 47 2.64 20.60 5.32
N SER A 48 2.63 20.72 6.67
CA SER A 48 1.51 20.33 7.56
C SER A 48 1.07 18.87 7.38
N LYS A 49 2.01 17.96 7.02
CA LYS A 49 1.76 16.54 6.84
C LYS A 49 2.43 15.69 7.91
N ASN A 50 1.84 14.54 8.19
CA ASN A 50 2.50 13.50 8.96
C ASN A 50 3.50 12.75 8.06
N VAL A 51 4.71 12.52 8.58
CA VAL A 51 5.79 11.79 7.91
C VAL A 51 6.03 10.49 8.68
N PHE A 52 6.05 9.38 7.98
CA PHE A 52 6.18 8.04 8.57
C PHE A 52 7.55 7.43 8.25
N ASP A 53 8.24 6.94 9.28
CA ASP A 53 9.53 6.24 9.12
C ASP A 53 9.30 4.75 8.87
N VAL A 54 9.36 4.35 7.61
CA VAL A 54 9.12 2.97 7.17
C VAL A 54 10.11 1.97 7.80
N ALA A 55 11.32 2.40 8.13
CA ALA A 55 12.29 1.52 8.78
C ALA A 55 11.90 1.10 10.21
N SER A 56 10.98 1.83 10.83
CA SER A 56 10.44 1.56 12.18
C SER A 56 9.04 0.92 12.14
N MET A 57 8.57 0.49 10.97
CA MET A 57 7.25 -0.12 10.74
C MET A 57 7.42 -1.52 10.14
N SER A 58 6.48 -2.43 10.44
CA SER A 58 6.40 -3.72 9.71
C SER A 58 5.85 -3.52 8.29
N ARG A 59 6.06 -4.48 7.40
CA ARG A 59 5.52 -4.44 6.02
C ARG A 59 4.01 -4.35 6.00
N GLU A 60 3.35 -5.07 6.89
CA GLU A 60 1.90 -5.07 7.04
C GLU A 60 1.39 -3.70 7.48
N GLN A 61 2.06 -3.05 8.45
CA GLN A 61 1.71 -1.69 8.90
C GLN A 61 1.89 -0.66 7.78
N VAL A 62 2.95 -0.78 6.99
CA VAL A 62 3.18 0.10 5.84
C VAL A 62 2.11 -0.10 4.77
N ALA A 63 1.75 -1.36 4.46
CA ALA A 63 0.69 -1.67 3.50
C ALA A 63 -0.66 -1.10 3.94
N GLN A 64 -1.05 -1.31 5.20
CA GLN A 64 -2.28 -0.75 5.77
C GLN A 64 -2.30 0.77 5.71
N LEU A 65 -1.20 1.44 6.09
CA LEU A 65 -1.09 2.90 6.04
C LEU A 65 -1.30 3.44 4.61
N VAL A 66 -0.67 2.81 3.61
CA VAL A 66 -0.81 3.19 2.20
C VAL A 66 -2.25 3.03 1.73
N GLU A 67 -2.87 1.89 2.03
CA GLU A 67 -4.24 1.60 1.64
C GLU A 67 -5.25 2.52 2.32
N GLU A 68 -5.09 2.77 3.61
CA GLU A 68 -5.98 3.65 4.37
C GLU A 68 -5.88 5.11 3.92
N SER A 69 -4.66 5.60 3.67
CA SER A 69 -4.45 6.95 3.17
C SER A 69 -5.08 7.13 1.79
N PHE A 70 -4.86 6.18 0.89
CA PHE A 70 -5.44 6.23 -0.45
C PHE A 70 -6.98 6.16 -0.42
N ARG A 71 -7.55 5.32 0.44
CA ARG A 71 -9.01 5.19 0.60
C ARG A 71 -9.66 6.45 1.18
N LYS A 72 -8.98 7.10 2.14
CA LYS A 72 -9.54 8.23 2.87
C LYS A 72 -9.57 9.51 2.03
N ASP A 73 -8.44 9.85 1.46
CA ASP A 73 -8.23 11.17 0.86
C ASP A 73 -7.79 11.07 -0.63
N GLY A 74 -7.66 9.86 -1.18
CA GLY A 74 -7.07 9.64 -2.51
C GLY A 74 -5.59 10.07 -2.58
N THR A 75 -5.01 10.48 -1.45
CA THR A 75 -3.65 10.97 -1.36
C THR A 75 -2.72 9.94 -0.75
N MET A 76 -1.45 10.03 -1.11
CA MET A 76 -0.44 9.15 -0.55
C MET A 76 0.22 9.78 0.67
N PRO A 77 0.60 8.97 1.68
CA PRO A 77 1.27 9.47 2.86
C PRO A 77 2.70 9.93 2.55
N CYS A 78 3.20 10.91 3.29
CA CYS A 78 4.60 11.27 3.24
C CYS A 78 5.43 10.25 4.03
N MET A 79 6.46 9.68 3.41
CA MET A 79 7.26 8.60 4.01
C MET A 79 8.74 8.85 3.92
N ARG A 80 9.47 8.33 4.91
CA ARG A 80 10.92 8.24 4.92
C ARG A 80 11.32 6.81 4.57
N LEU A 81 11.92 6.63 3.39
CA LEU A 81 12.32 5.32 2.87
C LEU A 81 13.85 5.15 2.92
N TYR A 82 14.27 3.99 3.36
CA TYR A 82 15.65 3.53 3.24
C TYR A 82 15.71 2.37 2.26
N ARG A 83 16.53 2.49 1.22
CA ARG A 83 16.76 1.40 0.28
C ARG A 83 18.17 0.88 0.40
N ARG A 84 18.31 -0.43 0.25
CA ARG A 84 19.59 -1.09 0.06
C ARG A 84 20.08 -0.93 -1.37
N THR A 85 21.32 -1.32 -1.61
CA THR A 85 21.93 -1.34 -2.94
C THR A 85 21.22 -2.29 -3.91
N ASP A 86 20.56 -3.33 -3.40
CA ASP A 86 19.73 -4.29 -4.15
C ASP A 86 18.32 -3.76 -4.45
N GLY A 87 17.98 -2.53 -4.02
CA GLY A 87 16.68 -1.92 -4.20
C GLY A 87 15.65 -2.26 -3.13
N THR A 88 15.94 -3.16 -2.19
CA THR A 88 15.01 -3.56 -1.11
C THR A 88 14.75 -2.41 -0.15
N VAL A 89 13.48 -2.11 0.13
CA VAL A 89 13.07 -1.18 1.19
C VAL A 89 13.27 -1.83 2.54
N ILE A 90 13.81 -1.07 3.50
CA ILE A 90 14.07 -1.54 4.86
C ILE A 90 12.83 -1.27 5.70
N THR A 91 12.36 -2.32 6.36
CA THR A 91 11.27 -2.32 7.35
C THR A 91 11.78 -2.94 8.64
N ASP A 92 11.05 -2.77 9.75
CA ASP A 92 11.44 -3.32 11.06
C ASP A 92 11.51 -4.86 11.04
N ASP A 93 10.59 -5.51 10.34
CA ASP A 93 10.52 -6.97 10.16
C ASP A 93 11.44 -7.53 9.08
N CYS A 94 12.37 -6.72 8.54
CA CYS A 94 13.25 -7.15 7.46
C CYS A 94 14.15 -8.33 7.91
N PRO A 95 14.10 -9.50 7.22
CA PRO A 95 14.81 -10.71 7.65
C PRO A 95 16.32 -10.54 7.81
N VAL A 96 16.93 -9.65 7.04
CA VAL A 96 18.37 -9.36 7.10
C VAL A 96 18.71 -8.52 8.33
N GLY A 97 17.85 -7.58 8.72
CA GLY A 97 17.98 -6.80 9.96
C GLY A 97 17.84 -7.70 11.18
N LEU A 98 16.79 -8.51 11.22
CA LEU A 98 16.53 -9.46 12.30
C LEU A 98 17.62 -10.53 12.45
N ARG A 99 18.21 -11.03 11.34
CA ARG A 99 19.36 -11.96 11.42
C ARG A 99 20.57 -11.32 12.07
N ARG A 100 20.86 -10.02 11.81
CA ARG A 100 21.96 -9.29 12.44
C ARG A 100 21.74 -9.10 13.93
N VAL A 101 20.54 -8.65 14.31
CA VAL A 101 20.15 -8.48 15.72
C VAL A 101 20.24 -9.82 16.45
N ARG A 102 19.66 -10.89 15.87
CA ARG A 102 19.74 -12.23 16.45
C ARG A 102 21.17 -12.75 16.57
N ASN A 103 22.02 -12.52 15.58
CA ASN A 103 23.44 -12.92 15.61
C ASN A 103 24.23 -12.07 16.61
N PHE A 104 23.90 -10.79 16.75
CA PHE A 104 24.50 -9.93 17.78
C PHE A 104 24.12 -10.42 19.19
N TYR A 105 22.83 -10.69 19.46
CA TYR A 105 22.40 -11.24 20.74
C TYR A 105 22.97 -12.64 21.03
N ARG A 106 23.14 -13.48 20.00
CA ARG A 106 23.82 -14.79 20.17
C ARG A 106 25.29 -14.59 20.57
N ARG A 107 26.00 -13.66 19.94
CA ARG A 107 27.40 -13.35 20.32
C ARG A 107 27.46 -12.75 21.72
N LEU A 108 26.55 -11.83 22.06
CA LEU A 108 26.47 -11.23 23.39
C LEU A 108 26.20 -12.28 24.48
N LYS A 109 25.28 -13.21 24.23
CA LYS A 109 25.02 -14.36 25.17
C LYS A 109 26.23 -15.27 25.30
N ALA A 110 26.94 -15.54 24.23
CA ALA A 110 28.14 -16.34 24.25
C ALA A 110 29.28 -15.67 25.05
N THR A 111 29.47 -14.34 24.86
CA THR A 111 30.46 -13.58 25.63
C THR A 111 30.04 -13.42 27.10
N ALA A 112 28.75 -13.19 27.39
CA ALA A 112 28.23 -13.12 28.76
C ALA A 112 28.36 -14.45 29.48
N ALA A 113 28.14 -15.60 28.83
CA ALA A 113 28.34 -16.93 29.39
C ALA A 113 29.83 -17.21 29.66
N ALA A 114 30.72 -16.75 28.78
CA ALA A 114 32.17 -16.89 28.99
C ALA A 114 32.68 -16.00 30.14
N LEU A 115 32.13 -14.80 30.29
CA LEU A 115 32.48 -13.88 31.39
C LEU A 115 31.85 -14.34 32.72
N ALA A 116 30.61 -14.88 32.71
CA ALA A 116 30.00 -15.44 33.93
C ALA A 116 30.73 -16.66 34.46
N ALA A 117 31.36 -17.46 33.61
CA ALA A 117 32.23 -18.54 34.00
C ALA A 117 33.56 -18.04 34.63
N PHE A 118 33.98 -16.82 34.34
CA PHE A 118 35.22 -16.22 34.88
C PHE A 118 35.00 -15.42 36.18
N PHE A 119 33.76 -14.92 36.41
CA PHE A 119 33.43 -14.11 37.58
C PHE A 119 32.21 -14.68 38.34
N LEU A 120 32.38 -15.78 38.98
CA LEU A 120 31.48 -16.24 40.06
C LEU A 120 31.73 -15.41 41.33
N GLY A 121 31.22 -14.20 41.35
CA GLY A 121 31.26 -13.31 42.50
C GLY A 121 31.11 -11.87 42.09
N THR A 122 29.94 -11.33 42.37
CA THR A 122 29.54 -9.89 42.31
C THR A 122 29.05 -9.35 40.96
N LEU A 123 27.74 -9.28 40.78
CA LEU A 123 27.08 -8.41 39.83
C LEU A 123 26.19 -7.40 40.56
N PRO A 124 26.31 -6.08 40.29
CA PRO A 124 25.20 -5.16 40.48
C PRO A 124 24.29 -5.21 39.21
N ALA A 125 23.01 -5.41 39.47
CA ALA A 125 21.98 -5.38 38.43
C ALA A 125 21.56 -3.95 38.17
N GLU A 126 21.97 -3.41 37.02
CA GLU A 126 21.25 -2.34 36.32
C GLU A 126 21.58 -2.46 34.84
N ALA A 127 20.72 -3.19 34.13
CA ALA A 127 20.77 -3.24 32.67
C ALA A 127 19.73 -2.29 32.11
N ASP A 128 20.18 -1.09 31.79
CA ASP A 128 19.46 -0.14 30.95
C ASP A 128 19.10 -0.83 29.62
N SER A 129 17.81 -0.87 29.29
CA SER A 129 17.33 -1.49 28.07
C SER A 129 18.01 -0.84 26.87
N PRO A 130 18.69 -1.59 25.99
CA PRO A 130 19.31 -0.98 24.82
C PRO A 130 18.20 -0.42 23.95
N ARG A 131 18.08 0.91 23.89
CA ARG A 131 17.33 1.60 22.86
C ARG A 131 17.79 1.02 21.53
N MET A 132 16.85 0.46 20.76
CA MET A 132 17.12 -0.05 19.43
C MET A 132 17.83 1.03 18.63
N GLY A 133 19.12 0.79 18.43
CA GLY A 133 20.05 1.77 17.92
C GLY A 133 19.62 2.23 16.54
N ARG A 134 19.77 3.53 16.32
CA ARG A 134 19.88 4.15 15.00
C ARG A 134 20.64 3.20 14.07
N PRO A 135 20.15 2.96 12.85
CA PRO A 135 20.95 2.23 11.86
C PRO A 135 22.32 2.93 11.79
N LEU A 136 23.36 2.24 12.22
CA LEU A 136 24.73 2.70 12.06
C LEU A 136 24.89 3.15 10.61
N ALA A 137 25.56 4.28 10.40
CA ALA A 137 25.92 4.82 9.09
C ALA A 137 26.82 3.82 8.35
N ASP A 138 26.23 2.74 7.89
CA ASP A 138 26.88 1.74 7.04
C ASP A 138 26.71 2.26 5.60
N ASN A 139 27.82 2.57 4.93
CA ASN A 139 27.88 3.03 3.54
C ASN A 139 27.18 2.12 2.51
N ARG A 140 26.56 1.03 2.96
CA ARG A 140 25.70 0.13 2.19
C ARG A 140 24.26 0.64 2.02
N PHE A 141 23.87 1.75 2.68
CA PHE A 141 22.55 2.37 2.56
C PHE A 141 22.61 3.53 1.57
N LYS A 142 22.41 3.27 0.30
CA LYS A 142 22.65 4.27 -0.76
C LYS A 142 21.60 5.36 -0.90
N LEU A 143 20.39 5.21 -0.40
CA LEU A 143 19.35 6.21 -0.62
C LEU A 143 18.38 6.32 0.57
N ARG A 144 18.67 7.30 1.44
CA ARG A 144 17.65 7.88 2.31
C ARG A 144 16.85 8.88 1.47
N ARG A 145 15.60 8.58 1.21
CA ARG A 145 14.68 9.51 0.54
C ARG A 145 13.44 9.70 1.40
N MET A 146 12.97 10.93 1.46
CA MET A 146 11.75 11.31 2.16
C MET A 146 10.89 12.16 1.24
N GLY A 147 9.58 12.02 1.33
CA GLY A 147 8.63 12.78 0.54
C GLY A 147 7.32 12.03 0.32
N ASP A 148 6.45 12.61 -0.49
CA ASP A 148 5.21 11.97 -0.90
C ASP A 148 5.51 10.73 -1.76
N VAL A 149 4.80 9.65 -1.49
CA VAL A 149 4.98 8.36 -2.19
C VAL A 149 4.11 8.33 -3.44
N CYS A 150 4.59 7.67 -4.50
CA CYS A 150 3.74 7.35 -5.65
C CYS A 150 2.69 6.31 -5.25
N PRO A 151 1.46 6.40 -5.78
CA PRO A 151 0.50 5.31 -5.66
C PRO A 151 1.13 3.99 -6.15
N PRO A 152 0.89 2.87 -5.46
CA PRO A 152 1.28 1.57 -5.96
C PRO A 152 0.62 1.26 -7.29
N ASN A 153 1.24 0.40 -8.08
CA ASN A 153 0.58 -0.14 -9.26
C ASN A 153 -0.41 -1.24 -8.82
N TRP A 154 -1.64 -0.82 -8.49
CA TRP A 154 -2.69 -1.71 -8.00
C TRP A 154 -3.00 -2.84 -8.98
N ALA A 155 -2.95 -2.57 -10.30
CA ALA A 155 -3.17 -3.56 -11.34
C ALA A 155 -2.13 -4.69 -11.27
N LYS A 156 -0.86 -4.33 -11.09
CA LYS A 156 0.22 -5.30 -10.94
C LYS A 156 0.08 -6.13 -9.67
N LEU A 157 -0.25 -5.49 -8.54
CA LEU A 157 -0.47 -6.19 -7.26
C LEU A 157 -1.66 -7.16 -7.35
N ALA A 158 -2.71 -6.77 -8.04
CA ALA A 158 -3.89 -7.62 -8.25
C ALA A 158 -3.64 -8.78 -9.22
N ALA A 159 -2.72 -8.63 -10.18
CA ALA A 159 -2.37 -9.66 -11.17
C ALA A 159 -1.77 -10.94 -10.56
N ASN A 160 -1.36 -10.92 -9.27
CA ASN A 160 -0.94 -12.12 -8.53
C ASN A 160 -2.09 -13.12 -8.32
N LYS A 161 -3.34 -12.71 -8.51
CA LYS A 161 -4.52 -13.59 -8.48
C LYS A 161 -4.82 -14.06 -9.91
N PRO A 162 -4.84 -15.38 -10.17
CA PRO A 162 -4.95 -15.91 -11.54
C PRO A 162 -6.25 -15.52 -12.25
N GLU A 163 -7.37 -15.41 -11.50
CA GLU A 163 -8.65 -14.97 -12.05
C GLU A 163 -8.61 -13.51 -12.52
N ILE A 164 -7.99 -12.64 -11.73
CA ILE A 164 -7.84 -11.21 -12.07
C ILE A 164 -6.93 -11.08 -13.29
N LYS A 165 -5.80 -11.79 -13.29
CA LYS A 165 -4.86 -11.78 -14.43
C LYS A 165 -5.53 -12.20 -15.73
N LYS A 166 -6.33 -13.27 -15.71
CA LYS A 166 -7.07 -13.74 -16.88
C LYS A 166 -7.99 -12.64 -17.43
N LEU A 167 -8.76 -11.97 -16.56
CA LEU A 167 -9.65 -10.89 -16.98
C LEU A 167 -8.90 -9.64 -17.47
N GLN A 168 -7.72 -9.35 -16.91
CA GLN A 168 -6.84 -8.29 -17.42
C GLN A 168 -6.31 -8.61 -18.82
N ASP A 169 -5.89 -9.85 -19.06
CA ASP A 169 -5.43 -10.31 -20.37
C ASP A 169 -6.57 -10.26 -21.42
N GLU A 170 -7.79 -10.69 -21.04
CA GLU A 170 -8.97 -10.58 -21.90
C GLU A 170 -9.29 -9.12 -22.24
N LEU A 171 -9.20 -8.20 -21.24
CA LEU A 171 -9.41 -6.78 -21.46
C LEU A 171 -8.38 -6.18 -22.41
N ALA A 172 -7.12 -6.54 -22.25
CA ALA A 172 -6.04 -6.08 -23.12
C ALA A 172 -6.18 -6.55 -24.57
N VAL A 173 -6.71 -7.78 -24.78
CA VAL A 173 -7.03 -8.29 -26.15
C VAL A 173 -8.18 -7.47 -26.73
N LEU A 174 -9.25 -7.28 -25.97
CA LEU A 174 -10.41 -6.51 -26.44
C LEU A 174 -10.04 -5.06 -26.78
N GLU A 175 -9.12 -4.45 -26.03
CA GLU A 175 -8.63 -3.09 -26.31
C GLU A 175 -7.84 -3.00 -27.62
N LYS A 176 -7.10 -4.03 -27.99
CA LYS A 176 -6.35 -4.10 -29.26
C LYS A 176 -7.27 -4.33 -30.46
N GLU A 177 -8.34 -5.09 -30.28
CA GLU A 177 -9.27 -5.46 -31.35
C GLU A 177 -10.40 -4.44 -31.54
N SER A 178 -10.71 -3.63 -30.52
CA SER A 178 -11.81 -2.68 -30.55
C SER A 178 -11.55 -1.54 -31.52
N LYS A 179 -12.54 -1.25 -32.38
CA LYS A 179 -12.52 -0.08 -33.26
C LYS A 179 -12.97 1.14 -32.47
N PRO A 180 -12.25 2.28 -32.58
CA PRO A 180 -12.67 3.50 -31.93
C PRO A 180 -14.07 3.93 -32.40
N GLY A 181 -14.99 4.16 -31.41
CA GLY A 181 -16.36 4.62 -31.70
C GLY A 181 -17.43 3.52 -31.80
N SER A 182 -17.07 2.24 -31.69
CA SER A 182 -18.05 1.13 -31.65
C SER A 182 -18.79 1.06 -30.31
N VAL A 183 -20.10 1.32 -30.30
CA VAL A 183 -20.95 1.23 -29.09
C VAL A 183 -21.01 -0.19 -28.56
N SER A 184 -20.99 -1.21 -29.44
CA SER A 184 -20.99 -2.61 -29.05
C SER A 184 -19.71 -2.97 -28.28
N ASP A 185 -18.55 -2.55 -28.78
CA ASP A 185 -17.25 -2.86 -28.16
C ASP A 185 -17.06 -2.10 -26.85
N THR A 186 -17.56 -0.85 -26.78
CA THR A 186 -17.62 -0.06 -25.56
C THR A 186 -18.44 -0.77 -24.46
N THR A 187 -19.60 -1.30 -24.82
CA THR A 187 -20.44 -2.03 -23.88
C THR A 187 -19.79 -3.34 -23.40
N LYS A 188 -19.13 -4.08 -24.30
CA LYS A 188 -18.38 -5.28 -23.94
C LYS A 188 -17.22 -4.96 -22.99
N LYS A 189 -16.48 -3.88 -23.30
CA LYS A 189 -15.37 -3.41 -22.46
C LYS A 189 -15.83 -3.10 -21.03
N VAL A 190 -16.87 -2.30 -20.86
CA VAL A 190 -17.40 -1.93 -19.55
C VAL A 190 -17.91 -3.17 -18.79
N ARG A 191 -18.59 -4.11 -19.45
CA ARG A 191 -19.04 -5.35 -18.81
C ARG A 191 -17.88 -6.23 -18.34
N LEU A 192 -16.79 -6.28 -19.11
CA LEU A 192 -15.58 -7.00 -18.70
C LEU A 192 -14.89 -6.30 -17.53
N GLN A 193 -14.83 -4.97 -17.53
CA GLN A 193 -14.35 -4.18 -16.39
C GLN A 193 -15.19 -4.43 -15.13
N LEU A 194 -16.51 -4.52 -15.23
CA LEU A 194 -17.39 -4.86 -14.09
C LEU A 194 -17.11 -6.27 -13.54
N LYS A 195 -16.88 -7.26 -14.40
CA LYS A 195 -16.45 -8.60 -13.96
C LYS A 195 -15.11 -8.54 -13.22
N LEU A 196 -14.17 -7.76 -13.74
CA LEU A 196 -12.87 -7.57 -13.13
C LEU A 196 -12.99 -6.91 -11.74
N VAL A 197 -13.89 -5.93 -11.59
CA VAL A 197 -14.21 -5.28 -10.31
C VAL A 197 -14.76 -6.31 -9.31
N GLN A 198 -15.69 -7.16 -9.73
CA GLN A 198 -16.25 -8.19 -8.86
C GLN A 198 -15.18 -9.18 -8.40
N ALA A 199 -14.34 -9.66 -9.30
CA ALA A 199 -13.22 -10.55 -8.97
C ALA A 199 -12.23 -9.86 -8.01
N ALA A 200 -11.90 -8.58 -8.24
CA ALA A 200 -11.02 -7.80 -7.38
C ALA A 200 -11.60 -7.61 -5.97
N ASN A 201 -12.88 -7.30 -5.85
CA ASN A 201 -13.59 -7.18 -4.57
C ASN A 201 -13.59 -8.52 -3.80
N GLN A 202 -13.86 -9.64 -4.47
CA GLN A 202 -13.81 -10.97 -3.87
C GLN A 202 -12.40 -11.36 -3.39
N ALA A 203 -11.38 -10.93 -4.12
CA ALA A 203 -9.98 -11.14 -3.76
C ALA A 203 -9.45 -10.17 -2.70
N GLY A 204 -10.28 -9.23 -2.20
CA GLY A 204 -9.85 -8.20 -1.23
C GLY A 204 -9.02 -7.07 -1.84
N GLN A 205 -8.98 -6.95 -3.18
CA GLN A 205 -8.22 -5.93 -3.92
C GLN A 205 -9.09 -4.69 -4.22
N GLY A 206 -9.74 -4.15 -3.19
CA GLY A 206 -10.73 -3.08 -3.35
C GLY A 206 -10.18 -1.79 -3.94
N ASN A 207 -8.92 -1.43 -3.68
CA ASN A 207 -8.29 -0.24 -4.27
C ASN A 207 -8.11 -0.40 -5.79
N TYR A 208 -7.75 -1.61 -6.25
CA TYR A 208 -7.72 -1.92 -7.67
C TYR A 208 -9.12 -1.88 -8.29
N ALA A 209 -10.13 -2.42 -7.59
CA ALA A 209 -11.52 -2.35 -8.04
C ALA A 209 -11.99 -0.91 -8.26
N LEU A 210 -11.62 0.03 -7.36
CA LEU A 210 -11.93 1.45 -7.52
C LEU A 210 -11.23 2.05 -8.76
N GLU A 211 -9.96 1.74 -8.99
CA GLU A 211 -9.22 2.21 -10.17
C GLU A 211 -9.90 1.76 -11.47
N VAL A 212 -10.30 0.49 -11.56
CA VAL A 212 -11.01 -0.04 -12.73
C VAL A 212 -12.38 0.61 -12.90
N LEU A 213 -13.10 0.90 -11.80
CA LEU A 213 -14.39 1.59 -11.84
C LEU A 213 -14.27 3.03 -12.36
N GLU A 214 -13.23 3.77 -11.98
CA GLU A 214 -13.00 5.12 -12.54
C GLU A 214 -12.80 5.05 -14.04
N GLN A 215 -12.03 4.11 -14.54
CA GLN A 215 -11.85 3.89 -15.98
C GLN A 215 -13.18 3.51 -16.66
N ALA A 216 -13.96 2.63 -16.05
CA ALA A 216 -15.26 2.20 -16.56
C ALA A 216 -16.27 3.35 -16.64
N ILE A 217 -16.27 4.27 -15.66
CA ILE A 217 -17.12 5.49 -15.66
C ILE A 217 -16.77 6.38 -16.84
N VAL A 218 -15.49 6.64 -17.09
CA VAL A 218 -15.05 7.45 -18.23
C VAL A 218 -15.56 6.86 -19.55
N VAL A 219 -15.37 5.55 -19.73
CA VAL A 219 -15.81 4.85 -20.95
C VAL A 219 -17.34 4.85 -21.08
N ALA A 220 -18.07 4.62 -19.98
CA ALA A 220 -19.54 4.64 -19.98
C ALA A 220 -20.11 6.02 -20.28
N ARG A 221 -19.49 7.09 -19.78
CA ARG A 221 -19.89 8.49 -20.13
C ARG A 221 -19.66 8.79 -21.60
N GLN A 222 -18.53 8.38 -22.16
CA GLN A 222 -18.23 8.57 -23.59
C GLN A 222 -19.21 7.83 -24.50
N SER A 223 -19.73 6.67 -24.06
CA SER A 223 -20.74 5.93 -24.83
C SER A 223 -22.13 6.58 -24.88
N GLY A 224 -22.42 7.56 -24.02
CA GLY A 224 -23.73 8.16 -23.85
C GLY A 224 -24.81 7.23 -23.28
N ASN A 225 -24.45 5.97 -22.94
CA ASN A 225 -25.40 4.98 -22.44
C ASN A 225 -25.67 5.18 -20.94
N LYS A 226 -26.75 5.90 -20.64
CA LYS A 226 -27.16 6.21 -19.25
C LYS A 226 -27.41 4.98 -18.39
N SER A 227 -27.91 3.87 -19.00
CA SER A 227 -28.16 2.63 -18.27
C SER A 227 -26.86 1.97 -17.83
N LEU A 228 -25.89 1.93 -18.72
CA LEU A 228 -24.56 1.38 -18.46
C LEU A 228 -23.80 2.21 -17.41
N LEU A 229 -23.88 3.53 -17.50
CA LEU A 229 -23.29 4.43 -16.49
C LEU A 229 -23.92 4.21 -15.10
N ALA A 230 -25.25 4.06 -15.03
CA ALA A 230 -25.94 3.80 -13.78
C ALA A 230 -25.51 2.46 -13.15
N GLU A 231 -25.28 1.41 -13.96
CA GLU A 231 -24.78 0.11 -13.51
C GLU A 231 -23.37 0.24 -12.91
N VAL A 232 -22.46 0.96 -13.58
CA VAL A 232 -21.09 1.21 -13.09
C VAL A 232 -21.10 2.01 -11.78
N LEU A 233 -21.93 3.05 -11.66
CA LEU A 233 -22.05 3.87 -10.45
C LEU A 233 -22.62 3.05 -9.27
N GLN A 234 -23.56 2.15 -9.52
CA GLN A 234 -24.06 1.22 -8.49
C GLN A 234 -22.98 0.30 -7.97
N GLU A 235 -22.15 -0.26 -8.86
CA GLU A 235 -21.05 -1.13 -8.47
C GLU A 235 -19.97 -0.35 -7.72
N LYS A 236 -19.72 0.92 -8.09
CA LYS A 236 -18.83 1.81 -7.35
C LYS A 236 -19.31 2.03 -5.93
N LEU A 237 -20.59 2.31 -5.72
CA LEU A 237 -21.16 2.47 -4.37
C LEU A 237 -20.99 1.20 -3.54
N LYS A 238 -21.25 0.01 -4.09
CA LYS A 238 -21.02 -1.27 -3.40
C LYS A 238 -19.55 -1.46 -3.00
N THR A 239 -18.62 -1.13 -3.91
CA THR A 239 -17.18 -1.22 -3.63
C THR A 239 -16.79 -0.24 -2.53
N MET A 240 -17.32 0.99 -2.54
CA MET A 240 -17.10 1.98 -1.48
C MET A 240 -17.68 1.52 -0.14
N ASP A 241 -18.81 0.81 -0.13
CA ASP A 241 -19.39 0.19 1.07
C ASP A 241 -18.48 -0.90 1.64
N LEU A 242 -17.97 -1.79 0.79
CA LEU A 242 -17.01 -2.84 1.18
C LEU A 242 -15.75 -2.26 1.79
N LEU A 243 -15.27 -1.14 1.27
CA LEU A 243 -14.09 -0.43 1.75
C LEU A 243 -14.37 0.53 2.93
N LYS A 244 -15.62 0.65 3.36
CA LYS A 244 -16.08 1.55 4.43
C LYS A 244 -15.74 3.03 4.15
N ILE A 245 -15.77 3.44 2.88
CA ILE A 245 -15.58 4.84 2.47
C ILE A 245 -16.82 5.64 2.89
N VAL A 246 -16.60 6.71 3.63
CA VAL A 246 -17.69 7.50 4.26
C VAL A 246 -18.35 8.44 3.23
N ASP A 247 -17.54 9.16 2.45
CA ASP A 247 -18.07 10.13 1.48
C ASP A 247 -18.44 9.45 0.16
N LYS A 248 -19.74 9.30 -0.05
CA LYS A 248 -20.35 8.72 -1.26
C LYS A 248 -21.30 9.71 -1.93
N SER A 249 -21.39 10.92 -1.41
CA SER A 249 -22.40 11.93 -1.79
C SER A 249 -22.40 12.25 -3.26
N SER A 250 -21.21 12.43 -3.86
CA SER A 250 -21.06 12.76 -5.28
C SER A 250 -21.53 11.64 -6.21
N VAL A 251 -21.18 10.38 -5.89
CA VAL A 251 -21.56 9.20 -6.67
C VAL A 251 -23.06 8.95 -6.57
N GLN A 252 -23.62 9.10 -5.38
CA GLN A 252 -25.04 8.95 -5.12
C GLN A 252 -25.87 10.01 -5.85
N ALA A 253 -25.43 11.28 -5.80
CA ALA A 253 -26.11 12.37 -6.47
C ALA A 253 -26.15 12.17 -8.00
N GLU A 254 -25.04 11.72 -8.61
CA GLU A 254 -24.97 11.43 -10.04
C GLU A 254 -25.93 10.27 -10.41
N LEU A 255 -25.95 9.20 -9.63
CA LEU A 255 -26.84 8.06 -9.84
C LEU A 255 -28.31 8.46 -9.73
N ASP A 256 -28.69 9.28 -8.77
CA ASP A 256 -30.06 9.74 -8.57
C ASP A 256 -30.49 10.71 -9.70
N GLY A 257 -29.57 11.51 -10.21
CA GLY A 257 -29.79 12.33 -11.41
C GLY A 257 -30.14 11.48 -12.64
N LEU A 258 -29.43 10.37 -12.85
CA LEU A 258 -29.70 9.45 -13.96
C LEU A 258 -31.06 8.74 -13.84
N LYS A 259 -31.51 8.42 -12.61
CA LYS A 259 -32.82 7.79 -12.35
C LYS A 259 -33.99 8.74 -12.60
N LYS A 260 -33.84 10.05 -12.30
CA LYS A 260 -34.88 11.06 -12.53
C LYS A 260 -35.18 11.30 -14.01
N VAL A 261 -34.20 11.14 -14.89
CA VAL A 261 -34.35 11.33 -16.34
C VAL A 261 -35.04 10.13 -17.01
N ARG A 262 -35.23 9.02 -16.27
CA ARG A 262 -35.88 7.79 -16.77
C ARG A 262 -37.40 7.74 -16.52
N LYS A 263 -37.91 8.67 -15.70
CA LYS A 263 -39.34 8.89 -15.47
C LYS A 263 -39.87 10.00 -16.38
#